data_eeaa1d8227f3cd454f10b107a3c7303b
#
_entry.id   eeaa1d8227f3cd454f10b107a3c7303b
#
_cell.length_a   1.000
_cell.length_b   1.000
_cell.length_c   1.000
_cell.angle_alpha   90.00
_cell.angle_beta   90.00
_cell.angle_gamma   90.00
#
_symmetry.space_group_name_H-M   'P 1'
#
loop_
_entity.id
_entity.type
_entity.pdbx_description
1 polymer ?
#
loop_
_entity_poly.entity_id
_entity_poly.type
_entity_poly.pdbx_seq_one_letter_code
_entity_poly.pdbx_strand_id
1 'polypeptide(L)'
;KAYAATKGITVVEATVSNVNDIQQAATNLVNQDVQAIYTPTDNVLASAMANLAQITDAAKIPVFAADEGMTMTGGVATYSVDYYQLGYQTGLMAAKVLAGEAKIADLAIETQKEIKLTVNEERAKKLGITIPEALRKDMK
;
A
#
# COMPACT_ATOMS: atom_id res chain seq x y z
N LYS A 1 -11.75 11.10 1.36
CA LYS A 1 -12.95 11.16 2.21
C LYS A 1 -14.25 11.17 1.38
N ALA A 2 -14.46 12.16 0.48
CA ALA A 2 -15.71 12.29 -0.27
C ALA A 2 -16.12 10.99 -1.00
N TYR A 3 -15.20 10.36 -1.72
CA TYR A 3 -15.48 9.09 -2.40
C TYR A 3 -15.78 7.95 -1.41
N ALA A 4 -15.05 7.85 -0.30
CA ALA A 4 -15.31 6.84 0.73
C ALA A 4 -16.74 6.98 1.30
N ALA A 5 -17.18 8.20 1.55
CA ALA A 5 -18.54 8.46 2.02
C ALA A 5 -19.62 7.95 1.05
N THR A 6 -19.41 8.01 -0.28
CA THR A 6 -20.34 7.45 -1.27
C THR A 6 -20.44 5.93 -1.21
N LYS A 7 -19.49 5.26 -0.53
CA LYS A 7 -19.45 3.82 -0.30
C LYS A 7 -19.86 3.44 1.13
N GLY A 8 -20.36 4.38 1.92
CA GLY A 8 -20.72 4.14 3.32
C GLY A 8 -19.51 3.95 4.24
N ILE A 9 -18.33 4.38 3.81
CA ILE A 9 -17.08 4.24 4.58
C ILE A 9 -16.79 5.55 5.31
N THR A 10 -16.67 5.49 6.63
CA THR A 10 -16.21 6.59 7.47
C THR A 10 -14.69 6.56 7.55
N VAL A 11 -14.02 7.65 7.21
CA VAL A 11 -12.57 7.78 7.29
C VAL A 11 -12.16 8.55 8.53
N VAL A 12 -11.43 7.87 9.41
CA VAL A 12 -10.75 8.44 10.58
C VAL A 12 -9.28 8.64 10.21
N GLU A 13 -8.76 9.86 10.40
CA GLU A 13 -7.38 10.18 10.05
C GLU A 13 -6.49 10.21 11.29
N ALA A 14 -5.29 9.65 11.16
CA ALA A 14 -4.22 9.81 12.11
C ALA A 14 -2.97 10.29 11.37
N THR A 15 -2.33 11.33 11.90
CA THR A 15 -1.11 11.91 11.32
C THR A 15 0.09 11.47 12.14
N VAL A 16 1.18 11.11 11.46
CA VAL A 16 2.46 10.77 12.06
C VAL A 16 3.54 11.62 11.40
N SER A 17 4.50 12.10 12.17
CA SER A 17 5.62 12.90 11.67
C SER A 17 6.94 12.13 11.71
N ASN A 18 7.00 11.08 12.52
CA ASN A 18 8.18 10.23 12.68
C ASN A 18 7.75 8.83 13.16
N VAL A 19 8.70 7.89 13.18
CA VAL A 19 8.47 6.48 13.57
C VAL A 19 7.91 6.34 14.99
N ASN A 20 8.31 7.21 15.92
CA ASN A 20 7.89 7.12 17.33
C ASN A 20 6.39 7.44 17.50
N ASP A 21 5.81 8.24 16.60
CA ASP A 21 4.39 8.61 16.65
C ASP A 21 3.47 7.44 16.27
N ILE A 22 4.00 6.46 15.51
CA ILE A 22 3.20 5.38 14.90
C ILE A 22 2.51 4.51 15.94
N GLN A 23 3.20 4.18 17.02
CA GLN A 23 2.62 3.37 18.09
C GLN A 23 1.40 4.05 18.70
N GLN A 24 1.52 5.33 19.03
CA GLN A 24 0.42 6.09 19.63
C GLN A 24 -0.73 6.29 18.64
N ALA A 25 -0.41 6.61 17.38
CA ALA A 25 -1.41 6.80 16.32
C ALA A 25 -2.19 5.51 16.06
N ALA A 26 -1.50 4.36 15.97
CA ALA A 26 -2.12 3.05 15.78
C ALA A 26 -3.02 2.69 16.97
N THR A 27 -2.55 2.88 18.20
CA THR A 27 -3.32 2.62 19.41
C THR A 27 -4.57 3.48 19.46
N ASN A 28 -4.46 4.76 19.09
CA ASN A 28 -5.60 5.67 19.05
C ASN A 28 -6.65 5.23 18.02
N LEU A 29 -6.23 4.74 16.84
CA LEU A 29 -7.14 4.21 15.83
C LEU A 29 -7.84 2.94 16.31
N VAL A 30 -7.09 2.03 16.95
CA VAL A 30 -7.64 0.80 17.55
C VAL A 30 -8.71 1.15 18.58
N ASN A 31 -8.46 2.14 19.45
CA ASN A 31 -9.40 2.57 20.49
C ASN A 31 -10.65 3.29 19.93
N GLN A 32 -10.65 3.64 18.65
CA GLN A 32 -11.81 4.21 17.95
C GLN A 32 -12.58 3.15 17.15
N ASP A 33 -12.32 1.85 17.41
CA ASP A 33 -13.03 0.72 16.82
C ASP A 33 -13.04 0.73 15.28
N VAL A 34 -11.94 1.19 14.64
CA VAL A 34 -11.81 1.14 13.18
C VAL A 34 -11.77 -0.33 12.71
N GLN A 35 -12.44 -0.63 11.59
CA GLN A 35 -12.49 -1.98 11.04
C GLN A 35 -11.28 -2.34 10.18
N ALA A 36 -10.55 -1.34 9.69
CA ALA A 36 -9.34 -1.51 8.88
C ALA A 36 -8.47 -0.26 8.97
N ILE A 37 -7.16 -0.42 8.74
CA ILE A 37 -6.23 0.70 8.62
C ILE A 37 -5.65 0.68 7.21
N TYR A 38 -5.58 1.85 6.56
CA TYR A 38 -4.89 2.06 5.30
C TYR A 38 -3.62 2.87 5.53
N THR A 39 -2.51 2.39 4.98
CA THR A 39 -1.21 3.09 5.01
C THR A 39 -0.80 3.48 3.59
N PRO A 40 -0.64 4.77 3.29
CA PRO A 40 -0.10 5.22 2.01
C PRO A 40 1.39 4.85 1.88
N THR A 41 1.92 4.92 0.66
CA THR A 41 3.35 4.75 0.41
C THR A 41 4.12 5.91 1.06
N ASP A 42 4.86 5.59 2.12
CA ASP A 42 5.65 6.54 2.90
C ASP A 42 6.80 5.80 3.60
N ASN A 43 8.01 6.38 3.58
CA ASN A 43 9.20 5.73 4.14
C ASN A 43 9.15 5.58 5.67
N VAL A 44 8.52 6.52 6.38
CA VAL A 44 8.35 6.46 7.84
C VAL A 44 7.42 5.30 8.17
N LEU A 45 6.26 5.21 7.49
CA LEU A 45 5.32 4.12 7.66
C LEU A 45 5.93 2.77 7.27
N ALA A 46 6.64 2.70 6.14
CA ALA A 46 7.28 1.47 5.68
C ALA A 46 8.26 0.90 6.70
N SER A 47 9.08 1.77 7.32
CA SER A 47 10.07 1.37 8.33
C SER A 47 9.44 0.84 9.63
N ALA A 48 8.19 1.19 9.91
CA ALA A 48 7.47 0.82 11.13
C ALA A 48 6.34 -0.19 10.91
N MET A 49 6.19 -0.75 9.69
CA MET A 49 5.09 -1.67 9.38
C MET A 49 5.03 -2.88 10.31
N ALA A 50 6.17 -3.41 10.75
CA ALA A 50 6.20 -4.52 11.69
C ALA A 50 5.60 -4.14 13.06
N ASN A 51 5.91 -2.94 13.56
CA ASN A 51 5.37 -2.43 14.82
C ASN A 51 3.86 -2.16 14.70
N LEU A 52 3.43 -1.53 13.61
CA LEU A 52 2.02 -1.32 13.32
C LEU A 52 1.27 -2.66 13.29
N ALA A 53 1.86 -3.67 12.64
CA ALA A 53 1.33 -5.00 12.56
C ALA A 53 1.11 -5.66 13.93
N GLN A 54 2.06 -5.53 14.85
CA GLN A 54 1.91 -6.10 16.21
C GLN A 54 0.70 -5.50 16.94
N ILE A 55 0.50 -4.19 16.84
CA ILE A 55 -0.60 -3.50 17.50
C ILE A 55 -1.94 -3.93 16.89
N THR A 56 -2.03 -3.93 15.56
CA THR A 56 -3.27 -4.23 14.84
C THR A 56 -3.64 -5.71 14.89
N ASP A 57 -2.67 -6.62 14.99
CA ASP A 57 -2.90 -8.05 15.16
C ASP A 57 -3.57 -8.37 16.50
N ALA A 58 -3.11 -7.74 17.57
CA ALA A 58 -3.72 -7.90 18.90
C ALA A 58 -5.20 -7.48 18.90
N ALA A 59 -5.55 -6.47 18.11
CA ALA A 59 -6.91 -5.97 17.92
C ALA A 59 -7.67 -6.68 16.78
N LYS A 60 -7.03 -7.59 16.03
CA LYS A 60 -7.57 -8.25 14.82
C LYS A 60 -8.01 -7.25 13.73
N ILE A 61 -7.35 -6.13 13.62
CA ILE A 61 -7.63 -5.10 12.62
C ILE A 61 -6.70 -5.29 11.43
N PRO A 62 -7.22 -5.51 10.20
CA PRO A 62 -6.39 -5.63 9.01
C PRO A 62 -5.77 -4.28 8.61
N VAL A 63 -4.52 -4.34 8.13
CA VAL A 63 -3.83 -3.21 7.52
C VAL A 63 -3.76 -3.44 6.01
N PHE A 64 -4.23 -2.48 5.24
CA PHE A 64 -4.05 -2.42 3.79
C PHE A 64 -2.98 -1.39 3.47
N ALA A 65 -1.91 -1.81 2.81
CA ALA A 65 -0.81 -0.93 2.48
C ALA A 65 -0.83 -0.54 0.99
N ALA A 66 -0.14 0.54 0.64
CA ALA A 66 -0.14 1.03 -0.74
C ALA A 66 0.94 0.39 -1.63
N ASP A 67 1.83 -0.44 -1.08
CA ASP A 67 2.85 -1.16 -1.85
C ASP A 67 3.08 -2.59 -1.36
N GLU A 68 3.75 -3.39 -2.21
CA GLU A 68 4.04 -4.80 -1.97
C GLU A 68 4.94 -5.01 -0.74
N GLY A 69 6.00 -4.22 -0.57
CA GLY A 69 6.95 -4.37 0.53
C GLY A 69 6.30 -4.15 1.90
N MET A 70 5.50 -3.09 2.02
CA MET A 70 4.72 -2.81 3.23
C MET A 70 3.68 -3.91 3.48
N THR A 71 3.03 -4.40 2.41
CA THR A 71 2.05 -5.49 2.52
C THR A 71 2.68 -6.77 3.03
N MET A 72 3.83 -7.17 2.50
CA MET A 72 4.51 -8.39 2.96
C MET A 72 5.09 -8.26 4.36
N THR A 73 5.43 -7.05 4.81
CA THR A 73 5.94 -6.79 6.16
C THR A 73 4.82 -6.75 7.21
N GLY A 74 3.69 -6.12 6.90
CA GLY A 74 2.66 -5.87 7.92
C GLY A 74 1.23 -5.67 7.39
N GLY A 75 1.03 -5.67 6.08
CA GLY A 75 -0.28 -5.54 5.46
C GLY A 75 -0.93 -6.87 5.09
N VAL A 76 -2.19 -6.83 4.67
CA VAL A 76 -2.96 -7.99 4.20
C VAL A 76 -2.97 -8.05 2.68
N ALA A 77 -3.21 -6.93 2.02
CA ALA A 77 -3.31 -6.87 0.57
C ALA A 77 -3.06 -5.45 0.05
N THR A 78 -2.65 -5.38 -1.21
CA THR A 78 -2.51 -4.13 -1.97
C THR A 78 -2.77 -4.34 -3.45
N TYR A 79 -3.30 -3.32 -4.11
CA TYR A 79 -3.12 -3.11 -5.54
C TYR A 79 -2.03 -2.08 -5.72
N SER A 80 -0.87 -2.48 -6.20
CA SER A 80 0.31 -1.61 -6.31
C SER A 80 0.97 -1.67 -7.67
N VAL A 81 1.80 -0.67 -7.94
CA VAL A 81 2.70 -0.66 -9.09
C VAL A 81 3.80 -1.70 -8.87
N ASP A 82 4.28 -2.27 -9.97
CA ASP A 82 5.49 -3.09 -9.98
C ASP A 82 6.70 -2.17 -10.16
N TYR A 83 7.46 -1.94 -9.10
CA TYR A 83 8.61 -1.02 -9.13
C TYR A 83 9.72 -1.46 -10.09
N TYR A 84 9.88 -2.77 -10.32
CA TYR A 84 10.82 -3.25 -11.33
C TYR A 84 10.39 -2.82 -12.74
N GLN A 85 9.13 -3.03 -13.09
CA GLN A 85 8.59 -2.63 -14.39
C GLN A 85 8.61 -1.11 -14.56
N LEU A 86 8.32 -0.36 -13.50
CA LEU A 86 8.41 1.10 -13.52
C LEU A 86 9.84 1.57 -13.79
N GLY A 87 10.83 0.95 -13.14
CA GLY A 87 12.25 1.23 -13.38
C GLY A 87 12.68 0.86 -14.80
N TYR A 88 12.25 -0.29 -15.31
CA TYR A 88 12.52 -0.72 -16.68
C TYR A 88 11.93 0.25 -17.72
N GLN A 89 10.68 0.65 -17.55
CA GLN A 89 10.02 1.65 -18.41
C GLN A 89 10.78 2.98 -18.39
N THR A 90 11.18 3.44 -17.22
CA THR A 90 11.99 4.66 -17.06
C THR A 90 13.34 4.53 -17.77
N GLY A 91 13.98 3.37 -17.69
CA GLY A 91 15.22 3.06 -18.40
C GLY A 91 15.07 3.15 -19.93
N LEU A 92 13.97 2.64 -20.48
CA LEU A 92 13.67 2.77 -21.91
C LEU A 92 13.47 4.22 -22.34
N MET A 93 12.81 5.05 -21.51
CA MET A 93 12.66 6.48 -21.77
C MET A 93 14.03 7.18 -21.76
N ALA A 94 14.88 6.87 -20.78
CA ALA A 94 16.23 7.41 -20.68
C ALA A 94 17.09 7.02 -21.89
N ALA A 95 17.00 5.78 -22.37
CA ALA A 95 17.73 5.31 -23.55
C ALA A 95 17.39 6.12 -24.80
N LYS A 96 16.12 6.44 -25.03
CA LYS A 96 15.69 7.29 -26.17
C LYS A 96 16.31 8.69 -26.12
N VAL A 97 16.37 9.27 -24.92
CA VAL A 97 16.98 10.60 -24.73
C VAL A 97 18.49 10.54 -25.00
N LEU A 98 19.17 9.52 -24.46
CA LEU A 98 20.61 9.35 -24.66
C LEU A 98 20.99 9.04 -26.11
N ALA A 99 20.12 8.34 -26.83
CA ALA A 99 20.29 8.10 -28.29
C ALA A 99 19.98 9.32 -29.16
N GLY A 100 19.48 10.40 -28.58
CA GLY A 100 19.06 11.60 -29.34
C GLY A 100 17.72 11.44 -30.07
N GLU A 101 17.00 10.38 -29.83
CA GLU A 101 15.69 10.06 -30.45
C GLU A 101 14.53 10.90 -29.87
N ALA A 102 14.70 11.39 -28.65
CA ALA A 102 13.71 12.24 -27.97
C ALA A 102 14.40 13.30 -27.11
N LYS A 103 13.74 14.45 -26.95
CA LYS A 103 14.11 15.45 -25.95
C LYS A 103 13.27 15.26 -24.69
N ILE A 104 13.86 15.51 -23.54
CA ILE A 104 13.15 15.39 -22.25
C ILE A 104 11.87 16.23 -22.23
N ALA A 105 11.93 17.45 -22.79
CA ALA A 105 10.77 18.36 -22.81
C ALA A 105 9.58 17.84 -23.66
N ASP A 106 9.86 16.93 -24.60
CA ASP A 106 8.84 16.39 -25.52
C ASP A 106 8.29 15.04 -25.05
N LEU A 107 8.89 14.44 -24.00
CA LEU A 107 8.42 13.20 -23.44
C LEU A 107 7.16 13.42 -22.57
N ALA A 108 6.12 12.68 -22.87
CA ALA A 108 4.96 12.64 -22.01
C ALA A 108 5.29 11.96 -20.67
N ILE A 109 4.61 12.38 -19.61
CA ILE A 109 4.63 11.64 -18.34
C ILE A 109 3.92 10.31 -18.58
N GLU A 110 4.63 9.21 -18.34
CA GLU A 110 4.08 7.87 -18.45
C GLU A 110 3.75 7.31 -17.06
N THR A 111 2.65 6.58 -16.99
CA THR A 111 2.26 5.84 -15.80
C THR A 111 2.26 4.35 -16.12
N GLN A 112 2.45 3.53 -15.12
CA GLN A 112 2.32 2.09 -15.29
C GLN A 112 0.87 1.72 -15.60
N LYS A 113 0.67 0.90 -16.64
CA LYS A 113 -0.67 0.51 -17.13
C LYS A 113 -1.30 -0.61 -16.29
N GLU A 114 -0.45 -1.49 -15.78
CA GLU A 114 -0.87 -2.65 -15.01
C GLU A 114 -0.51 -2.47 -13.55
N ILE A 115 -1.50 -2.62 -12.70
CA ILE A 115 -1.32 -2.72 -11.25
C ILE A 115 -1.46 -4.19 -10.86
N LYS A 116 -0.74 -4.60 -9.83
CA LYS A 116 -0.65 -5.98 -9.38
C LYS A 116 -1.34 -6.14 -8.03
N LEU A 117 -2.14 -7.19 -7.90
CA LEU A 117 -2.68 -7.59 -6.61
C LEU A 117 -1.64 -8.44 -5.88
N THR A 118 -1.16 -7.95 -4.76
CA THR A 118 -0.34 -8.71 -3.81
C THR A 118 -1.17 -8.98 -2.56
N VAL A 119 -1.18 -10.24 -2.11
CA VAL A 119 -1.86 -10.67 -0.89
C VAL A 119 -0.87 -11.39 0.01
N ASN A 120 -0.82 -10.99 1.27
CA ASN A 120 -0.12 -11.71 2.32
C ASN A 120 -1.07 -12.76 2.91
N GLU A 121 -1.06 -13.96 2.34
CA GLU A 121 -1.98 -15.04 2.72
C GLU A 121 -1.79 -15.49 4.16
N GLU A 122 -0.55 -15.51 4.65
CA GLU A 122 -0.23 -15.87 6.03
C GLU A 122 -0.91 -14.90 7.00
N ARG A 123 -0.81 -13.61 6.70
CA ARG A 123 -1.42 -12.58 7.52
C ARG A 123 -2.94 -12.58 7.42
N ALA A 124 -3.50 -12.76 6.23
CA ALA A 124 -4.94 -12.92 6.05
C ALA A 124 -5.47 -14.08 6.91
N LYS A 125 -4.82 -15.24 6.87
CA LYS A 125 -5.15 -16.41 7.70
C LYS A 125 -5.05 -16.11 9.19
N LYS A 126 -3.98 -15.43 9.64
CA LYS A 126 -3.80 -15.06 11.05
C LYS A 126 -4.94 -14.18 11.58
N LEU A 127 -5.44 -13.27 10.74
CA LEU A 127 -6.54 -12.36 11.07
C LEU A 127 -7.93 -12.99 10.84
N GLY A 128 -8.02 -14.23 10.34
CA GLY A 128 -9.28 -14.90 10.03
C GLY A 128 -9.97 -14.33 8.77
N ILE A 129 -9.22 -13.69 7.87
CA ILE A 129 -9.75 -13.09 6.64
C ILE A 129 -9.76 -14.13 5.53
N THR A 130 -10.93 -14.37 4.96
CA THR A 130 -11.06 -15.20 3.76
C THR A 130 -10.89 -14.35 2.52
N ILE A 131 -9.94 -14.74 1.65
CA ILE A 131 -9.70 -14.05 0.38
C ILE A 131 -10.81 -14.48 -0.59
N PRO A 132 -11.60 -13.50 -1.12
CA PRO A 132 -12.64 -13.80 -2.08
C PRO A 132 -12.10 -14.50 -3.34
N GLU A 133 -12.82 -15.51 -3.83
CA GLU A 133 -12.43 -16.26 -5.03
C GLU A 133 -12.24 -15.34 -6.26
N ALA A 134 -13.06 -14.30 -6.36
CA ALA A 134 -12.97 -13.32 -7.43
C ALA A 134 -11.61 -12.60 -7.49
N LEU A 135 -10.89 -12.48 -6.37
CA LEU A 135 -9.58 -11.85 -6.30
C LEU A 135 -8.43 -12.84 -6.55
N ARG A 136 -8.67 -14.15 -6.39
CA ARG A 136 -7.62 -15.17 -6.53
C ARG A 136 -7.00 -15.22 -7.91
N LYS A 137 -7.79 -14.95 -8.95
CA LYS A 137 -7.33 -14.90 -10.35
C LYS A 137 -6.35 -13.75 -10.63
N ASP A 138 -6.40 -12.67 -9.85
CA ASP A 138 -5.57 -11.48 -10.00
C ASP A 138 -4.33 -11.53 -9.07
N MET A 139 -4.25 -12.56 -8.22
CA MET A 139 -3.08 -12.80 -7.36
C MET A 139 -1.93 -13.38 -8.17
N LYS A 140 -0.73 -12.93 -7.87
CA LYS A 140 0.53 -13.46 -8.44
C LYS A 140 1.42 -13.98 -7.35
#